data_71cef53f2816184341832f4e5d158048
#
_entry.id   71cef53f2816184341832f4e5d158048
#
_cell.length_a   1.000
_cell.length_b   1.000
_cell.length_c   1.000
_cell.angle_alpha   90.00
_cell.angle_beta   90.00
_cell.angle_gamma   90.00
#
_symmetry.space_group_name_H-M   'P 1'
#
loop_
_entity.id
_entity.type
_entity.pdbx_description
1 polymer ?
#
loop_
_entity_poly.entity_id
_entity_poly.type
_entity_poly.pdbx_seq_one_letter_code
_entity_poly.pdbx_strand_id
1 'polypeptide(L)'
;MDTWEPTLSTGPLLGIAVAAIAVILVLVIYFKLHAFLTLLVVSALTALAAGIPLEGIVPTMTESFSSTLGSVALLVGLGAMIGRLVEASGGAKSLADAMVRHFGESKAPLALGLASLIMGFPIFFDAGLIVMLPVIFAVARRLDGPVLAFGLPAAGAFSVMHVYLPPHPGPVAASEFYGADLGLVLLVGLLLALPTWYISGYRFGLLSGKKFPLKVTDAIAGPVLSEEEQPLKPASAPTVISLLLIPMVLIFFNTGL
;
A
#
# COMPACT_ATOMS: atom_id res chain seq x y z
N MET A 1 -11.58 -11.85 -32.78
CA MET A 1 -10.60 -12.85 -32.31
C MET A 1 -11.39 -14.03 -31.83
N ASP A 2 -11.10 -15.23 -32.30
CA ASP A 2 -11.74 -16.42 -31.76
C ASP A 2 -11.34 -16.53 -30.31
N THR A 3 -12.34 -16.52 -29.43
CA THR A 3 -12.11 -16.64 -27.98
C THR A 3 -11.55 -18.02 -27.72
N TRP A 4 -10.31 -18.10 -27.26
CA TRP A 4 -9.72 -19.36 -26.84
C TRP A 4 -10.58 -19.98 -25.73
N GLU A 5 -11.05 -21.19 -25.96
CA GLU A 5 -11.76 -21.97 -24.94
C GLU A 5 -10.79 -22.91 -24.22
N PRO A 6 -10.80 -22.95 -22.89
CA PRO A 6 -9.92 -23.83 -22.14
C PRO A 6 -10.17 -25.30 -22.50
N THR A 7 -9.15 -25.97 -23.01
CA THR A 7 -9.20 -27.42 -23.30
C THR A 7 -9.02 -28.27 -22.04
N LEU A 8 -8.51 -27.69 -20.96
CA LEU A 8 -8.26 -28.35 -19.68
C LEU A 8 -9.41 -28.10 -18.69
N SER A 9 -9.72 -29.11 -17.90
CA SER A 9 -10.68 -28.98 -16.79
C SER A 9 -10.11 -28.13 -15.66
N THR A 10 -10.96 -27.66 -14.74
CA THR A 10 -10.60 -26.77 -13.63
C THR A 10 -9.46 -27.30 -12.76
N GLY A 11 -9.40 -28.62 -12.50
CA GLY A 11 -8.35 -29.22 -11.67
C GLY A 11 -6.94 -29.00 -12.21
N PRO A 12 -6.63 -29.44 -13.44
CA PRO A 12 -5.33 -29.15 -14.07
C PRO A 12 -5.01 -27.67 -14.17
N LEU A 13 -5.97 -26.79 -14.46
CA LEU A 13 -5.73 -25.33 -14.50
C LEU A 13 -5.32 -24.78 -13.15
N LEU A 14 -5.96 -25.21 -12.07
CA LEU A 14 -5.55 -24.84 -10.69
C LEU A 14 -4.15 -25.38 -10.37
N GLY A 15 -3.83 -26.60 -10.81
CA GLY A 15 -2.48 -27.17 -10.65
C GLY A 15 -1.42 -26.33 -11.34
N ILE A 16 -1.68 -25.89 -12.58
CA ILE A 16 -0.78 -25.01 -13.34
C ILE A 16 -0.62 -23.66 -12.62
N ALA A 17 -1.71 -23.07 -12.12
CA ALA A 17 -1.65 -21.81 -11.38
C ALA A 17 -0.81 -21.91 -10.11
N VAL A 18 -0.98 -22.98 -9.31
CA VAL A 18 -0.18 -23.22 -8.11
C VAL A 18 1.29 -23.44 -8.47
N ALA A 19 1.58 -24.22 -9.53
CA ALA A 19 2.95 -24.45 -10.00
C ALA A 19 3.58 -23.13 -10.47
N ALA A 20 2.86 -22.29 -11.21
CA ALA A 20 3.33 -21.00 -11.67
C ALA A 20 3.72 -20.08 -10.48
N ILE A 21 2.86 -20.00 -9.45
CA ILE A 21 3.15 -19.24 -8.23
C ILE A 21 4.41 -19.78 -7.55
N ALA A 22 4.54 -21.09 -7.40
CA ALA A 22 5.72 -21.71 -6.80
C ALA A 22 7.00 -21.39 -7.58
N VAL A 23 6.94 -21.47 -8.91
CA VAL A 23 8.07 -21.11 -9.79
C VAL A 23 8.43 -19.64 -9.64
N ILE A 24 7.45 -18.71 -9.64
CA ILE A 24 7.72 -17.28 -9.43
C ILE A 24 8.46 -17.07 -8.09
N LEU A 25 7.96 -17.66 -7.01
CA LEU A 25 8.58 -17.52 -5.69
C LEU A 25 10.02 -18.06 -5.66
N VAL A 26 10.28 -19.22 -6.25
CA VAL A 26 11.63 -19.80 -6.35
C VAL A 26 12.54 -18.90 -7.17
N LEU A 27 12.10 -18.41 -8.33
CA LEU A 27 12.93 -17.57 -9.20
C LEU A 27 13.24 -16.21 -8.56
N VAL A 28 12.28 -15.59 -7.88
CA VAL A 28 12.47 -14.28 -7.24
C VAL A 28 13.24 -14.41 -5.92
N ILE A 29 12.90 -15.36 -5.05
CA ILE A 29 13.46 -15.45 -3.70
C ILE A 29 14.82 -16.16 -3.72
N TYR A 30 14.90 -17.32 -4.35
CA TYR A 30 16.13 -18.13 -4.34
C TYR A 30 17.13 -17.68 -5.41
N PHE A 31 16.69 -17.55 -6.66
CA PHE A 31 17.55 -17.12 -7.76
C PHE A 31 17.72 -15.60 -7.85
N LYS A 32 16.96 -14.82 -7.09
CA LYS A 32 16.99 -13.34 -7.05
C LYS A 32 16.83 -12.69 -8.43
N LEU A 33 16.06 -13.33 -9.31
CA LEU A 33 15.76 -12.78 -10.64
C LEU A 33 14.84 -11.57 -10.49
N HIS A 34 14.93 -10.67 -11.46
CA HIS A 34 14.08 -9.48 -11.49
C HIS A 34 12.60 -9.88 -11.60
N ALA A 35 11.77 -9.43 -10.64
CA ALA A 35 10.38 -9.86 -10.52
C ALA A 35 9.57 -9.65 -11.81
N PHE A 36 9.71 -8.50 -12.49
CA PHE A 36 9.00 -8.20 -13.72
C PHE A 36 9.33 -9.21 -14.84
N LEU A 37 10.62 -9.52 -15.06
CA LEU A 37 11.04 -10.50 -16.06
C LEU A 37 10.54 -11.90 -15.70
N THR A 38 10.61 -12.25 -14.42
CA THR A 38 10.09 -13.54 -13.93
C THR A 38 8.60 -13.66 -14.21
N LEU A 39 7.82 -12.64 -13.90
CA LEU A 39 6.38 -12.61 -14.18
C LEU A 39 6.09 -12.78 -15.68
N LEU A 40 6.79 -12.05 -16.55
CA LEU A 40 6.58 -12.18 -18.02
C LEU A 40 6.88 -13.61 -18.52
N VAL A 41 8.02 -14.16 -18.13
CA VAL A 41 8.43 -15.51 -18.57
C VAL A 41 7.48 -16.58 -18.02
N VAL A 42 7.16 -16.52 -16.72
CA VAL A 42 6.27 -17.52 -16.11
C VAL A 42 4.85 -17.37 -16.65
N SER A 43 4.35 -16.16 -16.94
CA SER A 43 3.04 -15.97 -17.58
C SER A 43 2.98 -16.61 -18.97
N ALA A 44 4.04 -16.45 -19.78
CA ALA A 44 4.12 -17.10 -21.09
C ALA A 44 4.14 -18.63 -20.98
N LEU A 45 4.91 -19.18 -20.03
CA LEU A 45 4.97 -20.63 -19.77
C LEU A 45 3.62 -21.16 -19.23
N THR A 46 2.95 -20.39 -18.40
CA THR A 46 1.62 -20.71 -17.87
C THR A 46 0.58 -20.74 -18.97
N ALA A 47 0.61 -19.76 -19.88
CA ALA A 47 -0.26 -19.71 -21.05
C ALA A 47 -0.06 -20.93 -21.96
N LEU A 48 1.19 -21.31 -22.21
CA LEU A 48 1.54 -22.50 -22.97
C LEU A 48 1.05 -23.78 -22.27
N ALA A 49 1.29 -23.91 -20.98
CA ALA A 49 0.86 -25.05 -20.18
C ALA A 49 -0.68 -25.18 -20.11
N ALA A 50 -1.38 -24.05 -20.11
CA ALA A 50 -2.84 -23.99 -20.16
C ALA A 50 -3.44 -24.35 -21.53
N GLY A 51 -2.58 -24.51 -22.58
CA GLY A 51 -2.99 -24.90 -23.91
C GLY A 51 -3.25 -23.73 -24.88
N ILE A 52 -2.83 -22.53 -24.53
CA ILE A 52 -2.89 -21.40 -25.47
C ILE A 52 -1.89 -21.64 -26.61
N PRO A 53 -2.31 -21.58 -27.90
CA PRO A 53 -1.41 -21.71 -29.05
C PRO A 53 -0.29 -20.66 -28.99
N LEU A 54 0.90 -21.01 -29.48
CA LEU A 54 2.07 -20.11 -29.48
C LEU A 54 1.77 -18.73 -30.09
N GLU A 55 0.99 -18.71 -31.16
CA GLU A 55 0.57 -17.49 -31.87
C GLU A 55 -0.36 -16.61 -31.00
N GLY A 56 -1.09 -17.21 -30.08
CA GLY A 56 -2.03 -16.52 -29.15
C GLY A 56 -1.38 -16.01 -27.87
N ILE A 57 -0.19 -16.48 -27.49
CA ILE A 57 0.42 -16.14 -26.19
C ILE A 57 0.70 -14.64 -26.07
N VAL A 58 1.42 -14.08 -27.05
CA VAL A 58 1.80 -12.65 -27.02
C VAL A 58 0.56 -11.74 -27.13
N PRO A 59 -0.39 -11.98 -28.04
CA PRO A 59 -1.64 -11.21 -28.07
C PRO A 59 -2.40 -11.26 -26.75
N THR A 60 -2.62 -12.44 -26.17
CA THR A 60 -3.34 -12.59 -24.88
C THR A 60 -2.62 -11.86 -23.74
N MET A 61 -1.30 -11.99 -23.65
CA MET A 61 -0.52 -11.27 -22.63
C MET A 61 -0.61 -9.75 -22.81
N THR A 62 -0.52 -9.26 -24.05
CA THR A 62 -0.58 -7.83 -24.35
C THR A 62 -1.96 -7.26 -24.06
N GLU A 63 -3.01 -7.96 -24.44
CA GLU A 63 -4.40 -7.55 -24.18
C GLU A 63 -4.68 -7.49 -22.68
N SER A 64 -4.34 -8.54 -21.93
CA SER A 64 -4.52 -8.60 -20.48
C SER A 64 -3.72 -7.52 -19.75
N PHE A 65 -2.46 -7.29 -20.18
CA PHE A 65 -1.62 -6.24 -19.62
C PHE A 65 -2.19 -4.85 -19.90
N SER A 66 -2.61 -4.60 -21.16
CA SER A 66 -3.16 -3.30 -21.57
C SER A 66 -4.49 -2.99 -20.89
N SER A 67 -5.37 -3.97 -20.75
CA SER A 67 -6.66 -3.83 -20.05
C SER A 67 -6.42 -3.46 -18.59
N THR A 68 -5.63 -4.27 -17.88
CA THR A 68 -5.33 -4.03 -16.45
C THR A 68 -4.60 -2.70 -16.25
N LEU A 69 -3.60 -2.40 -17.10
CA LEU A 69 -2.87 -1.14 -16.98
C LEU A 69 -3.77 0.07 -17.26
N GLY A 70 -4.65 -0.03 -18.27
CA GLY A 70 -5.61 1.03 -18.61
C GLY A 70 -6.53 1.38 -17.44
N SER A 71 -7.08 0.36 -16.77
CA SER A 71 -7.98 0.54 -15.62
C SER A 71 -7.28 1.15 -14.40
N VAL A 72 -6.03 0.76 -14.17
CA VAL A 72 -5.30 1.08 -12.93
C VAL A 72 -4.41 2.31 -13.07
N ALA A 73 -3.87 2.59 -14.29
CA ALA A 73 -2.84 3.60 -14.50
C ALA A 73 -3.23 5.02 -14.04
N LEU A 74 -4.46 5.45 -14.33
CA LEU A 74 -4.95 6.77 -13.92
C LEU A 74 -5.09 6.88 -12.41
N LEU A 75 -5.68 5.87 -11.77
CA LEU A 75 -5.87 5.85 -10.31
C LEU A 75 -4.53 5.85 -9.59
N VAL A 76 -3.61 4.99 -10.01
CA VAL A 76 -2.25 4.89 -9.44
C VAL A 76 -1.47 6.17 -9.70
N GLY A 77 -1.50 6.69 -10.93
CA GLY A 77 -0.78 7.91 -11.31
C GLY A 77 -1.26 9.14 -10.51
N LEU A 78 -2.56 9.37 -10.46
CA LEU A 78 -3.13 10.49 -9.71
C LEU A 78 -2.91 10.32 -8.20
N GLY A 79 -3.06 9.10 -7.67
CA GLY A 79 -2.78 8.80 -6.28
C GLY A 79 -1.31 9.08 -5.89
N ALA A 80 -0.37 8.66 -6.74
CA ALA A 80 1.06 8.95 -6.55
C ALA A 80 1.36 10.46 -6.60
N MET A 81 0.71 11.20 -7.50
CA MET A 81 0.85 12.67 -7.57
C MET A 81 0.34 13.35 -6.30
N ILE A 82 -0.82 12.97 -5.79
CA ILE A 82 -1.37 13.48 -4.52
C ILE A 82 -0.40 13.15 -3.38
N GLY A 83 0.08 11.91 -3.32
CA GLY A 83 1.08 11.49 -2.34
C GLY A 83 2.33 12.36 -2.35
N ARG A 84 2.87 12.62 -3.54
CA ARG A 84 4.05 13.48 -3.70
C ARG A 84 3.80 14.94 -3.31
N LEU A 85 2.61 15.47 -3.60
CA LEU A 85 2.23 16.82 -3.16
C LEU A 85 2.15 16.92 -1.63
N VAL A 86 1.57 15.93 -0.97
CA VAL A 86 1.49 15.88 0.50
C VAL A 86 2.88 15.78 1.12
N GLU A 87 3.76 14.97 0.55
CA GLU A 87 5.16 14.86 0.97
C GLU A 87 5.89 16.20 0.81
N ALA A 88 5.91 16.76 -0.40
CA ALA A 88 6.64 18.00 -0.73
C ALA A 88 6.14 19.22 0.04
N SER A 89 4.86 19.23 0.43
CA SER A 89 4.26 20.31 1.22
C SER A 89 4.51 20.21 2.73
N GLY A 90 5.25 19.19 3.21
CA GLY A 90 5.40 18.93 4.64
C GLY A 90 4.11 18.45 5.33
N GLY A 91 3.10 18.07 4.55
CA GLY A 91 1.79 17.68 5.02
C GLY A 91 1.81 16.45 5.93
N ALA A 92 2.70 15.50 5.69
CA ALA A 92 2.87 14.31 6.52
C ALA A 92 3.23 14.68 7.96
N LYS A 93 4.20 15.57 8.15
CA LYS A 93 4.59 16.08 9.47
C LYS A 93 3.45 16.84 10.13
N SER A 94 2.80 17.75 9.39
CA SER A 94 1.66 18.54 9.90
C SER A 94 0.51 17.66 10.38
N LEU A 95 0.18 16.60 9.64
CA LEU A 95 -0.87 15.65 10.00
C LEU A 95 -0.49 14.85 11.25
N ALA A 96 0.73 14.30 11.28
CA ALA A 96 1.22 13.53 12.42
C ALA A 96 1.27 14.39 13.70
N ASP A 97 1.80 15.62 13.62
CA ASP A 97 1.84 16.56 14.75
C ASP A 97 0.44 16.96 15.22
N ALA A 98 -0.50 17.16 14.30
CA ALA A 98 -1.89 17.44 14.66
C ALA A 98 -2.55 16.26 15.40
N MET A 99 -2.30 15.03 14.93
CA MET A 99 -2.81 13.82 15.59
C MET A 99 -2.18 13.61 16.97
N VAL A 100 -0.86 13.81 17.11
CA VAL A 100 -0.18 13.69 18.41
C VAL A 100 -0.68 14.77 19.37
N ARG A 101 -0.90 16.02 18.91
CA ARG A 101 -1.51 17.08 19.75
C ARG A 101 -2.92 16.74 20.19
N HIS A 102 -3.74 16.14 19.30
CA HIS A 102 -5.13 15.80 19.59
C HIS A 102 -5.26 14.65 20.59
N PHE A 103 -4.49 13.57 20.40
CA PHE A 103 -4.57 12.37 21.25
C PHE A 103 -3.67 12.40 22.47
N GLY A 104 -2.73 13.33 22.50
CA GLY A 104 -1.71 13.45 23.55
C GLY A 104 -0.51 12.54 23.35
N GLU A 105 0.61 12.88 23.99
CA GLU A 105 1.89 12.18 23.84
C GLU A 105 1.84 10.72 24.34
N SER A 106 1.04 10.44 25.36
CA SER A 106 0.84 9.07 25.88
C SER A 106 0.22 8.12 24.83
N LYS A 107 -0.51 8.66 23.85
CA LYS A 107 -1.12 7.93 22.75
C LYS A 107 -0.44 8.20 21.40
N ALA A 108 0.78 8.70 21.39
CA ALA A 108 1.51 9.01 20.18
C ALA A 108 1.64 7.82 19.20
N PRO A 109 1.85 6.55 19.64
CA PRO A 109 1.80 5.41 18.75
C PRO A 109 0.46 5.26 18.00
N LEU A 110 -0.65 5.48 18.71
CA LEU A 110 -2.00 5.47 18.10
C LEU A 110 -2.15 6.63 17.10
N ALA A 111 -1.74 7.83 17.52
CA ALA A 111 -1.83 9.04 16.70
C ALA A 111 -1.06 8.91 15.39
N LEU A 112 0.17 8.39 15.42
CA LEU A 112 0.97 8.13 14.22
C LEU A 112 0.35 7.06 13.33
N GLY A 113 -0.20 6.00 13.92
CA GLY A 113 -0.90 4.97 13.16
C GLY A 113 -2.16 5.52 12.47
N LEU A 114 -2.96 6.35 13.15
CA LEU A 114 -4.14 6.99 12.55
C LEU A 114 -3.76 7.99 11.45
N ALA A 115 -2.70 8.79 11.64
CA ALA A 115 -2.18 9.65 10.58
C ALA A 115 -1.77 8.84 9.37
N SER A 116 -1.10 7.70 9.60
CA SER A 116 -0.67 6.79 8.52
C SER A 116 -1.83 6.07 7.83
N LEU A 117 -2.94 5.77 8.53
CA LEU A 117 -4.16 5.27 7.89
C LEU A 117 -4.73 6.30 6.91
N ILE A 118 -4.83 7.56 7.33
CA ILE A 118 -5.33 8.64 6.46
C ILE A 118 -4.42 8.83 5.26
N MET A 119 -3.10 8.89 5.48
CA MET A 119 -2.12 9.03 4.40
C MET A 119 -2.07 7.82 3.48
N GLY A 120 -2.17 6.62 4.04
CA GLY A 120 -2.06 5.36 3.30
C GLY A 120 -3.24 5.10 2.36
N PHE A 121 -4.29 5.92 2.42
CA PHE A 121 -5.41 5.77 1.50
C PHE A 121 -5.01 6.01 0.02
N PRO A 122 -4.44 7.16 -0.37
CA PRO A 122 -3.98 7.36 -1.74
C PRO A 122 -2.47 7.08 -1.94
N ILE A 123 -1.70 6.91 -0.88
CA ILE A 123 -0.24 6.82 -0.96
C ILE A 123 0.20 5.36 -0.82
N PHE A 124 1.06 4.91 -1.74
CA PHE A 124 1.64 3.57 -1.69
C PHE A 124 2.40 3.32 -0.40
N PHE A 125 2.40 2.06 0.06
CA PHE A 125 3.06 1.63 1.29
C PHE A 125 4.50 2.15 1.40
N ASP A 126 5.33 1.88 0.39
CA ASP A 126 6.75 2.23 0.43
C ASP A 126 6.97 3.74 0.53
N ALA A 127 6.29 4.51 -0.34
CA ALA A 127 6.39 5.97 -0.36
C ALA A 127 5.89 6.59 0.96
N GLY A 128 4.72 6.14 1.44
CA GLY A 128 4.12 6.64 2.67
C GLY A 128 4.98 6.34 3.89
N LEU A 129 5.52 5.12 3.98
CA LEU A 129 6.39 4.75 5.09
C LEU A 129 7.69 5.55 5.09
N ILE A 130 8.35 5.70 3.93
CA ILE A 130 9.59 6.48 3.79
C ILE A 130 9.37 7.92 4.27
N VAL A 131 8.28 8.56 3.86
CA VAL A 131 7.93 9.94 4.27
C VAL A 131 7.65 10.05 5.77
N MET A 132 7.04 9.00 6.35
CA MET A 132 6.71 8.98 7.78
C MET A 132 7.89 8.59 8.69
N LEU A 133 8.91 7.90 8.18
CA LEU A 133 10.05 7.46 8.99
C LEU A 133 10.73 8.61 9.77
N PRO A 134 11.07 9.77 9.17
CA PRO A 134 11.65 10.89 9.91
C PRO A 134 10.73 11.38 11.03
N VAL A 135 9.43 11.43 10.79
CA VAL A 135 8.43 11.86 11.79
C VAL A 135 8.33 10.84 12.93
N ILE A 136 8.28 9.55 12.60
CA ILE A 136 8.28 8.45 13.56
C ILE A 136 9.52 8.53 14.46
N PHE A 137 10.70 8.70 13.86
CA PHE A 137 11.96 8.79 14.59
C PHE A 137 12.02 10.04 15.47
N ALA A 138 11.58 11.20 14.97
CA ALA A 138 11.53 12.43 15.74
C ALA A 138 10.61 12.30 16.98
N VAL A 139 9.42 11.73 16.81
CA VAL A 139 8.47 11.51 17.90
C VAL A 139 9.00 10.47 18.89
N ALA A 140 9.53 9.35 18.42
CA ALA A 140 10.09 8.29 19.26
C ALA A 140 11.28 8.81 20.08
N ARG A 141 12.15 9.64 19.47
CA ARG A 141 13.29 10.28 20.15
C ARG A 141 12.81 11.30 21.18
N ARG A 142 11.85 12.17 20.82
CA ARG A 142 11.30 13.20 21.74
C ARG A 142 10.67 12.58 22.99
N LEU A 143 9.98 11.44 22.83
CA LEU A 143 9.27 10.76 23.93
C LEU A 143 10.12 9.67 24.60
N ASP A 144 11.40 9.55 24.24
CA ASP A 144 12.32 8.52 24.71
C ASP A 144 11.74 7.09 24.64
N GLY A 145 10.90 6.84 23.63
CA GLY A 145 10.16 5.60 23.45
C GLY A 145 10.80 4.62 22.47
N PRO A 146 10.42 3.32 22.52
CA PRO A 146 10.95 2.31 21.63
C PRO A 146 10.43 2.51 20.20
N VAL A 147 11.33 2.55 19.22
CA VAL A 147 10.99 2.84 17.82
C VAL A 147 9.92 1.90 17.23
N LEU A 148 9.90 0.64 17.64
CA LEU A 148 8.92 -0.34 17.16
C LEU A 148 7.50 -0.02 17.63
N ALA A 149 7.34 0.59 18.82
CA ALA A 149 6.02 1.00 19.31
C ALA A 149 5.39 2.14 18.47
N PHE A 150 6.20 2.94 17.79
CA PHE A 150 5.76 4.05 16.95
C PHE A 150 5.74 3.64 15.47
N GLY A 151 6.75 2.90 15.01
CA GLY A 151 6.93 2.52 13.62
C GLY A 151 5.98 1.44 13.14
N LEU A 152 5.75 0.38 13.92
CA LEU A 152 4.87 -0.72 13.51
C LEU A 152 3.40 -0.31 13.37
N PRO A 153 2.81 0.55 14.22
CA PRO A 153 1.47 1.09 13.97
C PRO A 153 1.37 1.86 12.66
N ALA A 154 2.38 2.65 12.31
CA ALA A 154 2.42 3.39 11.04
C ALA A 154 2.62 2.45 9.84
N ALA A 155 3.58 1.55 9.89
CA ALA A 155 3.82 0.58 8.83
C ALA A 155 2.61 -0.35 8.60
N GLY A 156 2.00 -0.85 9.69
CA GLY A 156 0.79 -1.64 9.61
C GLY A 156 -0.39 -0.87 9.01
N ALA A 157 -0.50 0.43 9.28
CA ALA A 157 -1.52 1.29 8.69
C ALA A 157 -1.37 1.39 7.17
N PHE A 158 -0.19 1.74 6.68
CA PHE A 158 0.07 1.77 5.23
C PHE A 158 -0.15 0.41 4.58
N SER A 159 0.25 -0.69 5.25
CA SER A 159 0.08 -2.04 4.74
C SER A 159 -1.40 -2.42 4.55
N VAL A 160 -2.24 -2.21 5.56
CA VAL A 160 -3.66 -2.58 5.45
C VAL A 160 -4.40 -1.70 4.44
N MET A 161 -4.07 -0.41 4.37
CA MET A 161 -4.66 0.49 3.39
C MET A 161 -4.29 0.06 1.97
N HIS A 162 -3.02 -0.29 1.74
CA HIS A 162 -2.53 -0.74 0.45
C HIS A 162 -3.15 -2.05 -0.04
N VAL A 163 -3.42 -2.98 0.88
CA VAL A 163 -3.92 -4.32 0.55
C VAL A 163 -5.44 -4.36 0.39
N TYR A 164 -6.18 -3.63 1.21
CA TYR A 164 -7.63 -3.75 1.26
C TYR A 164 -8.40 -2.70 0.45
N LEU A 165 -7.80 -1.53 0.18
CA LEU A 165 -8.58 -0.39 -0.27
C LEU A 165 -8.26 0.09 -1.68
N PRO A 166 -9.29 0.31 -2.54
CA PRO A 166 -9.13 1.21 -3.67
C PRO A 166 -8.69 2.61 -3.17
N PRO A 167 -7.90 3.39 -3.93
CA PRO A 167 -7.50 3.19 -5.32
C PRO A 167 -6.22 2.38 -5.53
N HIS A 168 -5.77 1.58 -4.56
CA HIS A 168 -4.58 0.76 -4.74
C HIS A 168 -4.77 -0.30 -5.83
N PRO A 169 -3.70 -0.61 -6.62
CA PRO A 169 -3.83 -1.43 -7.82
C PRO A 169 -4.34 -2.85 -7.55
N GLY A 170 -3.96 -3.45 -6.43
CA GLY A 170 -4.41 -4.80 -6.07
C GLY A 170 -5.92 -4.92 -5.91
N PRO A 171 -6.54 -4.15 -5.00
CA PRO A 171 -8.00 -4.13 -4.83
C PRO A 171 -8.76 -3.70 -6.09
N VAL A 172 -8.24 -2.72 -6.87
CA VAL A 172 -8.87 -2.28 -8.12
C VAL A 172 -8.86 -3.40 -9.16
N ALA A 173 -7.72 -4.03 -9.40
CA ALA A 173 -7.61 -5.14 -10.35
C ALA A 173 -8.47 -6.34 -9.94
N ALA A 174 -8.47 -6.70 -8.64
CA ALA A 174 -9.33 -7.75 -8.13
C ALA A 174 -10.81 -7.44 -8.35
N SER A 175 -11.24 -6.18 -8.07
CA SER A 175 -12.63 -5.75 -8.30
C SER A 175 -13.03 -5.92 -9.78
N GLU A 176 -12.16 -5.55 -10.69
CA GLU A 176 -12.39 -5.68 -12.13
C GLU A 176 -12.53 -7.14 -12.55
N PHE A 177 -11.60 -8.02 -12.13
CA PHE A 177 -11.65 -9.45 -12.45
C PHE A 177 -12.91 -10.15 -11.93
N TYR A 178 -13.41 -9.74 -10.77
CA TYR A 178 -14.60 -10.34 -10.18
C TYR A 178 -15.91 -9.60 -10.53
N GLY A 179 -15.85 -8.50 -11.29
CA GLY A 179 -17.00 -7.65 -11.56
C GLY A 179 -17.60 -7.05 -10.28
N ALA A 180 -16.76 -6.80 -9.26
CA ALA A 180 -17.21 -6.30 -7.98
C ALA A 180 -17.35 -4.76 -8.00
N ASP A 181 -18.37 -4.26 -7.30
CA ASP A 181 -18.56 -2.82 -7.14
C ASP A 181 -17.44 -2.19 -6.28
N LEU A 182 -16.77 -1.18 -6.81
CA LEU A 182 -15.61 -0.56 -6.20
C LEU A 182 -15.93 0.12 -4.86
N GLY A 183 -17.13 0.68 -4.73
CA GLY A 183 -17.59 1.30 -3.47
C GLY A 183 -17.87 0.28 -2.39
N LEU A 184 -18.47 -0.86 -2.74
CA LEU A 184 -18.65 -1.97 -1.80
C LEU A 184 -17.29 -2.52 -1.36
N VAL A 185 -16.33 -2.67 -2.28
CA VAL A 185 -14.96 -3.09 -1.94
C VAL A 185 -14.30 -2.09 -1.01
N LEU A 186 -14.50 -0.79 -1.23
CA LEU A 186 -14.01 0.26 -0.33
C LEU A 186 -14.62 0.15 1.07
N LEU A 187 -15.95 -0.02 1.18
CA LEU A 187 -16.64 -0.15 2.47
C LEU A 187 -16.20 -1.39 3.24
N VAL A 188 -16.25 -2.55 2.60
CA VAL A 188 -15.83 -3.82 3.22
C VAL A 188 -14.35 -3.77 3.56
N GLY A 189 -13.54 -3.21 2.66
CA GLY A 189 -12.11 -2.98 2.88
C GLY A 189 -11.83 -2.14 4.12
N LEU A 190 -12.55 -1.02 4.33
CA LEU A 190 -12.43 -0.20 5.55
C LEU A 190 -12.84 -0.97 6.80
N LEU A 191 -13.94 -1.72 6.75
CA LEU A 191 -14.41 -2.53 7.87
C LEU A 191 -13.38 -3.59 8.28
N LEU A 192 -12.65 -4.15 7.32
CA LEU A 192 -11.59 -5.14 7.58
C LEU A 192 -10.25 -4.47 7.95
N ALA A 193 -9.89 -3.38 7.29
CA ALA A 193 -8.62 -2.70 7.50
C ALA A 193 -8.46 -2.20 8.95
N LEU A 194 -9.50 -1.59 9.53
CA LEU A 194 -9.41 -1.01 10.86
C LEU A 194 -9.14 -2.04 11.96
N PRO A 195 -9.90 -3.15 12.11
CA PRO A 195 -9.59 -4.16 13.11
C PRO A 195 -8.29 -4.90 12.82
N THR A 196 -7.96 -5.15 11.55
CA THR A 196 -6.69 -5.76 11.14
C THR A 196 -5.52 -4.88 11.58
N TRP A 197 -5.55 -3.59 11.25
CA TRP A 197 -4.55 -2.64 11.69
C TRP A 197 -4.45 -2.56 13.22
N TYR A 198 -5.59 -2.48 13.92
CA TYR A 198 -5.59 -2.37 15.37
C TYR A 198 -4.87 -3.55 16.03
N ILE A 199 -5.09 -4.76 15.54
CA ILE A 199 -4.48 -5.98 16.09
C ILE A 199 -3.03 -6.13 15.62
N SER A 200 -2.81 -6.17 14.28
CA SER A 200 -1.53 -6.54 13.67
C SER A 200 -0.53 -5.36 13.60
N GLY A 201 -1.01 -4.13 13.52
CA GLY A 201 -0.17 -2.94 13.52
C GLY A 201 0.00 -2.34 14.90
N TYR A 202 -1.10 -1.86 15.48
CA TYR A 202 -1.06 -1.08 16.73
C TYR A 202 -0.74 -1.94 17.96
N ARG A 203 -1.55 -2.97 18.27
CA ARG A 203 -1.33 -3.81 19.45
C ARG A 203 -0.03 -4.59 19.36
N PHE A 204 0.26 -5.15 18.19
CA PHE A 204 1.52 -5.84 17.94
C PHE A 204 2.72 -4.90 18.05
N GLY A 205 2.61 -3.67 17.56
CA GLY A 205 3.65 -2.64 17.69
C GLY A 205 3.96 -2.30 19.14
N LEU A 206 2.92 -2.12 19.99
CA LEU A 206 3.11 -1.89 21.41
C LEU A 206 3.77 -3.08 22.13
N LEU A 207 3.37 -4.31 21.80
CA LEU A 207 3.96 -5.52 22.35
C LEU A 207 5.42 -5.69 21.91
N SER A 208 5.71 -5.45 20.63
CA SER A 208 7.07 -5.50 20.08
C SER A 208 7.97 -4.45 20.70
N GLY A 209 7.48 -3.22 20.90
CA GLY A 209 8.21 -2.17 21.59
C GLY A 209 8.55 -2.51 23.04
N LYS A 210 7.64 -3.19 23.75
CA LYS A 210 7.92 -3.70 25.11
C LYS A 210 8.95 -4.81 25.12
N LYS A 211 8.86 -5.75 24.16
CA LYS A 211 9.76 -6.92 24.08
C LYS A 211 11.15 -6.53 23.57
N PHE A 212 11.22 -5.59 22.65
CA PHE A 212 12.44 -5.10 22.01
C PHE A 212 12.51 -3.59 22.13
N PRO A 213 12.97 -3.05 23.29
CA PRO A 213 12.98 -1.61 23.56
C PRO A 213 14.13 -0.89 22.83
N LEU A 214 14.16 -1.01 21.50
CA LEU A 214 15.15 -0.36 20.63
C LEU A 214 14.86 1.14 20.58
N LYS A 215 15.82 1.95 20.98
CA LYS A 215 15.75 3.41 20.89
C LYS A 215 16.31 3.88 19.54
N VAL A 216 15.84 5.03 19.10
CA VAL A 216 16.35 5.69 17.90
C VAL A 216 17.73 6.27 18.20
N THR A 217 18.73 5.79 17.47
CA THR A 217 20.10 6.33 17.52
C THR A 217 20.37 7.21 16.30
N ASP A 218 21.40 8.09 16.40
CA ASP A 218 21.79 8.93 15.26
C ASP A 218 22.26 8.13 14.04
N ALA A 219 22.76 6.92 14.27
CA ALA A 219 23.13 5.98 13.20
C ALA A 219 21.92 5.49 12.38
N ILE A 220 20.72 5.44 12.99
CA ILE A 220 19.49 4.96 12.33
C ILE A 220 18.69 6.12 11.72
N ALA A 221 18.58 7.24 12.44
CA ALA A 221 17.73 8.35 12.03
C ALA A 221 18.47 9.44 11.25
N GLY A 222 19.78 9.36 11.15
CA GLY A 222 20.60 10.45 10.63
C GLY A 222 20.65 11.67 11.58
N PRO A 223 21.39 12.71 11.24
CA PRO A 223 21.39 13.97 11.96
C PRO A 223 19.99 14.60 11.93
N VAL A 224 19.62 15.29 12.98
CA VAL A 224 18.38 16.09 12.99
C VAL A 224 18.49 17.13 11.88
N LEU A 225 17.59 17.06 10.89
CA LEU A 225 17.53 18.07 9.83
C LEU A 225 17.40 19.47 10.46
N SER A 226 18.24 20.39 10.04
CA SER A 226 18.17 21.77 10.49
C SER A 226 16.84 22.41 10.07
N GLU A 227 16.35 23.38 10.85
CA GLU A 227 15.09 24.09 10.57
C GLU A 227 15.07 24.76 9.18
N GLU A 228 16.25 25.05 8.62
CA GLU A 228 16.42 25.69 7.31
C GLU A 228 15.99 24.82 6.11
N GLU A 229 15.90 23.49 6.28
CA GLU A 229 15.46 22.55 5.21
C GLU A 229 13.95 22.28 5.23
N GLN A 230 13.20 22.90 6.15
CA GLN A 230 11.77 22.74 6.22
C GLN A 230 11.04 23.71 5.27
N PRO A 231 9.94 23.29 4.61
CA PRO A 231 9.16 24.20 3.79
C PRO A 231 8.68 25.40 4.63
N LEU A 232 8.84 26.60 4.09
CA LEU A 232 8.55 27.89 4.74
C LEU A 232 7.12 27.97 5.30
N LYS A 233 6.16 27.25 4.71
CA LYS A 233 4.79 27.12 5.19
C LYS A 233 4.27 25.70 4.89
N PRO A 234 4.38 24.76 5.82
CA PRO A 234 3.83 23.42 5.61
C PRO A 234 2.30 23.46 5.45
N ALA A 235 1.78 22.57 4.61
CA ALA A 235 0.33 22.44 4.43
C ALA A 235 -0.36 22.13 5.75
N SER A 236 -1.51 22.77 6.01
CA SER A 236 -2.24 22.53 7.25
C SER A 236 -2.84 21.12 7.32
N ALA A 237 -2.92 20.52 8.51
CA ALA A 237 -3.49 19.19 8.67
C ALA A 237 -4.92 19.05 8.10
N PRO A 238 -5.86 20.01 8.27
CA PRO A 238 -7.17 19.95 7.63
C PRO A 238 -7.10 19.94 6.11
N THR A 239 -6.22 20.74 5.51
CA THR A 239 -6.01 20.74 4.05
C THR A 239 -5.51 19.38 3.56
N VAL A 240 -4.54 18.81 4.26
CA VAL A 240 -4.00 17.47 3.95
C VAL A 240 -5.09 16.40 4.03
N ILE A 241 -5.84 16.38 5.13
CA ILE A 241 -6.95 15.43 5.32
C ILE A 241 -7.97 15.57 4.19
N SER A 242 -8.38 16.79 3.86
CA SER A 242 -9.36 17.03 2.79
C SER A 242 -8.86 16.51 1.45
N LEU A 243 -7.62 16.83 1.06
CA LEU A 243 -7.03 16.37 -0.19
C LEU A 243 -6.91 14.85 -0.28
N LEU A 244 -6.55 14.19 0.83
CA LEU A 244 -6.40 12.75 0.87
C LEU A 244 -7.74 12.00 0.86
N LEU A 245 -8.80 12.58 1.42
CA LEU A 245 -10.13 11.97 1.49
C LEU A 245 -11.00 12.24 0.25
N ILE A 246 -10.70 13.27 -0.55
CA ILE A 246 -11.45 13.56 -1.79
C ILE A 246 -11.57 12.33 -2.71
N PRO A 247 -10.52 11.61 -3.06
CA PRO A 247 -10.63 10.43 -3.91
C PRO A 247 -11.56 9.36 -3.32
N MET A 248 -11.52 9.15 -2.00
CA MET A 248 -12.41 8.21 -1.31
C MET A 248 -13.88 8.60 -1.47
N VAL A 249 -14.18 9.86 -1.22
CA VAL A 249 -15.53 10.41 -1.33
C VAL A 249 -16.03 10.31 -2.78
N LEU A 250 -15.17 10.60 -3.76
CA LEU A 250 -15.52 10.50 -5.17
C LEU A 250 -15.78 9.06 -5.62
N ILE A 251 -14.96 8.09 -5.18
CA ILE A 251 -15.19 6.67 -5.44
C ILE A 251 -16.55 6.24 -4.87
N PHE A 252 -16.84 6.65 -3.64
CA PHE A 252 -18.07 6.31 -2.96
C PHE A 252 -19.31 6.85 -3.69
N PHE A 253 -19.29 8.10 -4.12
CA PHE A 253 -20.39 8.70 -4.87
C PHE A 253 -20.52 8.17 -6.30
N ASN A 254 -19.44 7.71 -6.93
CA ASN A 254 -19.47 7.15 -8.28
C ASN A 254 -20.18 5.80 -8.34
N THR A 255 -20.22 5.06 -7.25
CA THR A 255 -20.84 3.73 -7.18
C THR A 255 -22.33 3.75 -6.84
N GLY A 256 -22.91 4.94 -6.60
CA GLY A 256 -24.34 5.11 -6.37
C GLY A 256 -24.84 4.61 -5.01
N LEU A 257 -23.94 4.42 -4.05
CA LEU A 257 -24.27 4.12 -2.64
C LEU A 257 -24.52 5.38 -1.84
#